data_a363c97bed061dcfecb435106f0e1e08
#
_entry.id   a363c97bed061dcfecb435106f0e1e08
#
_cell.length_a   1.000
_cell.length_b   1.000
_cell.length_c   1.000
_cell.angle_alpha   90.00
_cell.angle_beta   90.00
_cell.angle_gamma   90.00
#
_symmetry.space_group_name_H-M   'P 1'
#
loop_
_entity.id
_entity.type
_entity.pdbx_description
1 polymer ?
#
loop_
_entity_poly.entity_id
_entity_poly.type
_entity_poly.pdbx_seq_one_letter_code
_entity_poly.pdbx_strand_id
1 'polypeptide(L)'
;MKKLLLFSLSGLLLLASCVSKKEYAALEAKQQETQDLLNSATVKLNTCLEDRASAMARATALEDQIADLRKSNENLIQSNKDLTMLTAKGAENIEKTLESMKEKDLKITRLQDAITKKDSVMLALVTSLKKEVGIDDPDIEVNVEKGVVFISIADKLLFKSGSYQVTARAQEVLAKVAKVINSKPNFEAMVEAHTDNVPYQKGPLLDNWDLSVKRATSVVRVLEDLKVNPQQLIASGRSYHVPLVENDTPENRAKNRRTRIVVLPKIDEFYEMIENEMKNLATASGN
;
A
#
# COMPACT_ATOMS: atom_id res chain seq x y z
N MET A 1 -5.46 61.47 -35.00
CA MET A 1 -4.16 60.84 -35.26
C MET A 1 -3.44 60.38 -34.00
N LYS A 2 -3.49 61.05 -32.84
CA LYS A 2 -2.82 60.58 -31.59
C LYS A 2 -3.39 59.24 -30.96
N LYS A 3 -4.66 58.94 -31.16
CA LYS A 3 -5.28 57.75 -30.64
C LYS A 3 -4.97 56.44 -31.43
N LEU A 4 -4.64 56.59 -32.73
CA LEU A 4 -4.26 55.44 -33.58
C LEU A 4 -2.81 54.99 -33.31
N LEU A 5 -1.92 55.90 -32.95
CA LEU A 5 -0.52 55.60 -32.63
C LEU A 5 -0.36 54.88 -31.28
N LEU A 6 -1.23 55.17 -30.30
CA LEU A 6 -1.24 54.50 -29.00
C LEU A 6 -1.73 53.03 -29.11
N PHE A 7 -2.64 52.77 -30.04
CA PHE A 7 -3.13 51.39 -30.28
C PHE A 7 -2.10 50.52 -31.02
N SER A 8 -1.31 51.11 -31.91
CA SER A 8 -0.26 50.36 -32.62
C SER A 8 0.95 50.05 -31.72
N LEU A 9 1.27 50.93 -30.77
CA LEU A 9 2.36 50.70 -29.81
C LEU A 9 1.98 49.67 -28.76
N SER A 10 0.69 49.59 -28.35
CA SER A 10 0.17 48.56 -27.45
C SER A 10 0.15 47.18 -28.11
N GLY A 11 -0.12 47.11 -29.43
CA GLY A 11 -0.09 45.84 -30.19
C GLY A 11 1.32 45.29 -30.39
N LEU A 12 2.34 46.18 -30.46
CA LEU A 12 3.72 45.72 -30.67
C LEU A 12 4.39 45.23 -29.38
N LEU A 13 3.93 45.68 -28.21
CA LEU A 13 4.42 45.17 -26.90
C LEU A 13 3.91 43.77 -26.56
N LEU A 14 2.82 43.34 -27.19
CA LEU A 14 2.30 41.98 -26.97
C LEU A 14 3.02 40.89 -27.81
N LEU A 15 3.85 41.30 -28.77
CA LEU A 15 4.59 40.37 -29.66
C LEU A 15 6.04 40.11 -29.18
N ALA A 16 6.51 40.84 -28.15
CA ALA A 16 7.89 40.69 -27.64
C ALA A 16 8.05 39.59 -26.58
N SER A 17 7.00 38.84 -26.27
CA SER A 17 7.06 37.71 -25.32
C SER A 17 7.11 36.35 -26.03
N CYS A 18 7.94 36.25 -27.06
CA CYS A 18 8.22 34.97 -27.70
C CYS A 18 9.49 34.33 -27.11
N VAL A 19 9.41 33.88 -25.89
CA VAL A 19 10.15 32.65 -25.54
C VAL A 19 9.65 31.56 -26.49
N SER A 20 10.54 30.91 -27.18
CA SER A 20 10.18 29.87 -28.15
C SER A 20 9.21 28.89 -27.49
N LYS A 21 8.03 28.71 -28.08
CA LYS A 21 6.97 27.82 -27.57
C LYS A 21 7.52 26.45 -27.23
N LYS A 22 8.61 26.04 -27.87
CA LYS A 22 9.33 24.80 -27.70
C LYS A 22 10.24 24.80 -26.45
N GLU A 23 10.88 25.94 -26.14
CA GLU A 23 11.69 26.07 -24.91
C GLU A 23 10.80 26.21 -23.66
N TYR A 24 9.69 26.93 -23.79
CA TYR A 24 8.72 27.06 -22.70
C TYR A 24 8.11 25.68 -22.38
N ALA A 25 7.68 24.93 -23.38
CA ALA A 25 7.16 23.57 -23.21
C ALA A 25 8.22 22.60 -22.65
N ALA A 26 9.48 22.74 -23.05
CA ALA A 26 10.57 21.90 -22.52
C ALA A 26 10.90 22.26 -21.05
N LEU A 27 10.84 23.54 -20.68
CA LEU A 27 11.05 23.99 -19.30
C LEU A 27 9.88 23.57 -18.41
N GLU A 28 8.65 23.68 -18.88
CA GLU A 28 7.43 23.24 -18.22
C GLU A 28 7.45 21.73 -17.99
N ALA A 29 7.83 20.94 -19.00
CA ALA A 29 8.00 19.49 -18.88
C ALA A 29 9.07 19.13 -17.83
N LYS A 30 10.19 19.84 -17.81
CA LYS A 30 11.27 19.61 -16.85
C LYS A 30 10.91 20.03 -15.42
N GLN A 31 10.12 21.10 -15.29
CA GLN A 31 9.58 21.53 -14.01
C GLN A 31 8.58 20.50 -13.48
N GLN A 32 7.73 19.96 -14.35
CA GLN A 32 6.77 18.92 -14.01
C GLN A 32 7.47 17.63 -13.57
N GLU A 33 8.47 17.18 -14.35
CA GLU A 33 9.29 16.03 -13.99
C GLU A 33 9.97 16.16 -12.62
N THR A 34 10.53 17.36 -12.36
CA THR A 34 11.17 17.63 -11.05
C THR A 34 10.15 17.64 -9.90
N GLN A 35 8.97 18.20 -10.15
CA GLN A 35 7.87 18.24 -9.18
C GLN A 35 7.35 16.83 -8.88
N ASP A 36 7.21 15.99 -9.90
CA ASP A 36 6.77 14.58 -9.77
C ASP A 36 7.81 13.74 -9.01
N LEU A 37 9.10 13.95 -9.30
CA LEU A 37 10.21 13.35 -8.56
C LEU A 37 10.21 13.78 -7.08
N LEU A 38 10.04 15.06 -6.82
CA LEU A 38 10.00 15.59 -5.45
C LEU A 38 8.82 15.02 -4.67
N ASN A 39 7.66 14.93 -5.29
CA ASN A 39 6.48 14.37 -4.64
C ASN A 39 6.61 12.85 -4.42
N SER A 40 7.16 12.12 -5.41
CA SER A 40 7.46 10.70 -5.24
C SER A 40 8.47 10.47 -4.10
N ALA A 41 9.52 11.29 -4.05
CA ALA A 41 10.50 11.24 -2.97
C ALA A 41 9.88 11.57 -1.60
N THR A 42 9.00 12.56 -1.55
CA THR A 42 8.30 12.96 -0.31
C THR A 42 7.36 11.85 0.18
N VAL A 43 6.61 11.23 -0.74
CA VAL A 43 5.75 10.09 -0.40
C VAL A 43 6.60 8.92 0.11
N LYS A 44 7.69 8.57 -0.59
CA LYS A 44 8.62 7.50 -0.16
C LYS A 44 9.25 7.79 1.20
N LEU A 45 9.63 9.04 1.43
CA LEU A 45 10.20 9.47 2.72
C LEU A 45 9.16 9.35 3.84
N ASN A 46 7.94 9.83 3.60
CA ASN A 46 6.86 9.73 4.59
C ASN A 46 6.53 8.27 4.90
N THR A 47 6.41 7.42 3.88
CA THR A 47 6.22 5.97 4.07
C THR A 47 7.36 5.36 4.89
N CYS A 48 8.62 5.68 4.55
CA CYS A 48 9.78 5.18 5.30
C CYS A 48 9.80 5.68 6.75
N LEU A 49 9.36 6.92 6.99
CA LEU A 49 9.26 7.47 8.35
C LEU A 49 8.13 6.82 9.15
N GLU A 50 6.98 6.55 8.51
CA GLU A 50 5.87 5.81 9.12
C GLU A 50 6.27 4.36 9.44
N ASP A 51 6.93 3.68 8.50
CA ASP A 51 7.44 2.32 8.71
C ASP A 51 8.49 2.28 9.83
N ARG A 52 9.40 3.28 9.85
CA ARG A 52 10.38 3.42 10.92
C ARG A 52 9.69 3.68 12.27
N ALA A 53 8.72 4.58 12.31
CA ALA A 53 7.97 4.88 13.53
C ALA A 53 7.20 3.64 14.03
N SER A 54 6.58 2.90 13.10
CA SER A 54 5.89 1.65 13.40
C SER A 54 6.85 0.55 13.90
N ALA A 55 8.02 0.41 13.25
CA ALA A 55 9.05 -0.53 13.67
C ALA A 55 9.62 -0.17 15.06
N MET A 56 9.86 1.12 15.32
CA MET A 56 10.33 1.59 16.63
C MET A 56 9.27 1.37 17.71
N ALA A 57 7.99 1.66 17.43
CA ALA A 57 6.90 1.40 18.37
C ALA A 57 6.77 -0.11 18.70
N ARG A 58 6.94 -0.97 17.71
CA ARG A 58 6.97 -2.43 17.92
C ARG A 58 8.18 -2.87 18.74
N ALA A 59 9.36 -2.30 18.48
CA ALA A 59 10.57 -2.59 19.25
C ALA A 59 10.41 -2.19 20.72
N THR A 60 9.90 -0.99 20.98
CA THR A 60 9.63 -0.51 22.35
C THR A 60 8.59 -1.39 23.07
N ALA A 61 7.49 -1.76 22.37
CA ALA A 61 6.47 -2.63 22.95
C ALA A 61 7.02 -4.05 23.27
N LEU A 62 7.94 -4.55 22.45
CA LEU A 62 8.62 -5.84 22.70
C LEU A 62 9.64 -5.72 23.85
N GLU A 63 10.35 -4.61 23.98
CA GLU A 63 11.25 -4.33 25.09
C GLU A 63 10.48 -4.23 26.41
N ASP A 64 9.34 -3.52 26.43
CA ASP A 64 8.43 -3.46 27.58
C ASP A 64 7.89 -4.85 27.94
N GLN A 65 7.49 -5.65 26.94
CA GLN A 65 7.04 -7.02 27.15
C GLN A 65 8.16 -7.94 27.69
N ILE A 66 9.38 -7.76 27.21
CA ILE A 66 10.58 -8.46 27.72
C ILE A 66 10.87 -8.02 29.16
N ALA A 67 10.75 -6.73 29.47
CA ALA A 67 10.94 -6.20 30.82
C ALA A 67 9.88 -6.77 31.78
N ASP A 68 8.60 -6.82 31.37
CA ASP A 68 7.52 -7.40 32.16
C ASP A 68 7.68 -8.91 32.34
N LEU A 69 8.11 -9.63 31.29
CA LEU A 69 8.42 -11.06 31.40
C LEU A 69 9.62 -11.35 32.32
N ARG A 70 10.65 -10.49 32.28
CA ARG A 70 11.80 -10.58 33.20
C ARG A 70 11.37 -10.35 34.65
N LYS A 71 10.56 -9.33 34.88
CA LYS A 71 10.02 -9.05 36.21
C LYS A 71 9.11 -10.16 36.71
N SER A 72 8.29 -10.74 35.82
CA SER A 72 7.46 -11.92 36.14
C SER A 72 8.33 -13.11 36.50
N ASN A 73 9.43 -13.32 35.75
CA ASN A 73 10.38 -14.38 35.99
C ASN A 73 11.13 -14.22 37.32
N GLU A 74 11.58 -13.00 37.64
CA GLU A 74 12.21 -12.68 38.92
C GLU A 74 11.25 -12.91 40.10
N ASN A 75 10.00 -12.52 39.97
CA ASN A 75 8.97 -12.73 40.99
C ASN A 75 8.68 -14.23 41.19
N LEU A 76 8.64 -15.00 40.11
CA LEU A 76 8.47 -16.45 40.17
C LEU A 76 9.66 -17.15 40.85
N ILE A 77 10.88 -16.69 40.55
CA ILE A 77 12.10 -17.16 41.23
C ILE A 77 12.10 -16.84 42.70
N GLN A 78 11.65 -15.63 43.05
CA GLN A 78 11.55 -15.23 44.48
C GLN A 78 10.46 -16.02 45.21
N SER A 79 9.27 -16.15 44.65
CA SER A 79 8.19 -17.02 45.17
C SER A 79 8.65 -18.46 45.33
N ASN A 80 9.48 -18.91 44.40
CA ASN A 80 10.07 -20.24 44.43
C ASN A 80 11.01 -20.44 45.60
N LYS A 81 11.87 -19.45 45.91
CA LYS A 81 12.72 -19.49 47.08
C LYS A 81 11.89 -19.55 48.35
N ASP A 82 10.82 -18.79 48.41
CA ASP A 82 9.93 -18.74 49.56
C ASP A 82 9.08 -20.03 49.69
N LEU A 83 8.67 -20.60 48.55
CA LEU A 83 7.91 -21.85 48.53
C LEU A 83 8.79 -23.11 48.80
N THR A 84 10.06 -23.08 48.34
CA THR A 84 11.02 -24.16 48.55
C THR A 84 11.37 -24.31 50.03
N MET A 85 11.28 -23.24 50.78
CA MET A 85 11.45 -23.24 52.23
C MET A 85 10.21 -23.82 52.98
N LEU A 86 9.07 -23.83 52.34
CA LEU A 86 7.81 -24.12 53.04
C LEU A 86 7.23 -25.52 52.88
N THR A 87 7.40 -26.21 51.79
CA THR A 87 6.89 -27.61 51.61
C THR A 87 7.23 -28.28 50.26
N ALA A 88 7.18 -29.64 50.20
CA ALA A 88 7.29 -30.46 48.99
C ALA A 88 6.29 -30.09 47.87
N LYS A 89 5.20 -29.39 48.21
CA LYS A 89 4.24 -28.79 47.22
C LYS A 89 4.84 -27.68 46.38
N GLY A 90 5.91 -27.00 46.83
CA GLY A 90 6.58 -25.96 46.08
C GLY A 90 7.26 -26.51 44.83
N ALA A 91 7.84 -27.68 44.88
CA ALA A 91 8.55 -28.29 43.74
C ALA A 91 7.60 -28.62 42.59
N GLU A 92 6.40 -29.15 42.86
CA GLU A 92 5.40 -29.47 41.84
C GLU A 92 4.86 -28.20 41.15
N ASN A 93 4.71 -27.12 41.90
CA ASN A 93 4.28 -25.82 41.31
C ASN A 93 5.36 -25.20 40.44
N ILE A 94 6.66 -25.44 40.73
CA ILE A 94 7.79 -25.01 39.91
C ILE A 94 7.78 -25.71 38.56
N GLU A 95 7.61 -27.03 38.58
CA GLU A 95 7.62 -27.84 37.35
C GLU A 95 6.49 -27.42 36.40
N LYS A 96 5.27 -27.24 36.92
CA LYS A 96 4.13 -26.74 36.14
C LYS A 96 4.35 -25.32 35.60
N THR A 97 5.05 -24.46 36.35
CA THR A 97 5.33 -23.07 35.93
C THR A 97 6.38 -23.02 34.82
N LEU A 98 7.43 -23.86 34.92
CA LEU A 98 8.46 -24.00 33.88
C LEU A 98 7.90 -24.55 32.58
N GLU A 99 6.97 -25.50 32.68
CA GLU A 99 6.30 -26.10 31.52
C GLU A 99 5.43 -25.03 30.79
N SER A 100 4.66 -24.24 31.54
CA SER A 100 3.88 -23.11 31.03
C SER A 100 4.76 -22.00 30.39
N MET A 101 5.96 -21.77 30.93
CA MET A 101 6.91 -20.82 30.33
C MET A 101 7.50 -21.35 29.02
N LYS A 102 7.88 -22.64 28.96
CA LYS A 102 8.32 -23.28 27.71
C LYS A 102 7.25 -23.20 26.62
N GLU A 103 5.99 -23.41 26.99
CA GLU A 103 4.87 -23.27 26.07
C GLU A 103 4.72 -21.84 25.54
N LYS A 104 4.86 -20.85 26.41
CA LYS A 104 4.79 -19.42 26.01
C LYS A 104 5.96 -19.00 25.10
N ASP A 105 7.19 -19.45 25.42
CA ASP A 105 8.37 -19.18 24.59
C ASP A 105 8.24 -19.84 23.20
N LEU A 106 7.75 -21.07 23.17
CA LEU A 106 7.47 -21.75 21.91
C LEU A 106 6.42 -20.99 21.08
N LYS A 107 5.40 -20.45 21.74
CA LYS A 107 4.35 -19.67 21.10
C LYS A 107 4.89 -18.34 20.54
N ILE A 108 5.74 -17.66 21.28
CA ILE A 108 6.40 -16.42 20.81
C ILE A 108 7.29 -16.69 19.61
N THR A 109 8.13 -17.73 19.67
CA THR A 109 9.01 -18.12 18.56
C THR A 109 8.20 -18.43 17.29
N ARG A 110 7.13 -19.21 17.41
CA ARG A 110 6.27 -19.52 16.26
C ARG A 110 5.55 -18.32 15.67
N LEU A 111 5.12 -17.38 16.51
CA LEU A 111 4.55 -16.10 16.03
C LEU A 111 5.59 -15.27 15.29
N GLN A 112 6.84 -15.23 15.77
CA GLN A 112 7.94 -14.57 15.10
C GLN A 112 8.25 -15.23 13.74
N ASP A 113 8.28 -16.56 13.68
CA ASP A 113 8.48 -17.31 12.43
C ASP A 113 7.35 -17.04 11.42
N ALA A 114 6.09 -16.98 11.88
CA ALA A 114 4.95 -16.65 11.05
C ALA A 114 5.04 -15.20 10.48
N ILE A 115 5.45 -14.24 11.29
CA ILE A 115 5.68 -12.85 10.87
C ILE A 115 6.82 -12.79 9.84
N THR A 116 7.94 -13.43 10.11
CA THR A 116 9.11 -13.47 9.20
C THR A 116 8.75 -14.11 7.87
N LYS A 117 7.96 -15.20 7.90
CA LYS A 117 7.48 -15.87 6.69
C LYS A 117 6.55 -14.96 5.87
N LYS A 118 5.64 -14.26 6.53
CA LYS A 118 4.77 -13.25 5.89
C LYS A 118 5.60 -12.15 5.22
N ASP A 119 6.58 -11.59 5.91
CA ASP A 119 7.44 -10.53 5.38
C ASP A 119 8.28 -11.01 4.19
N SER A 120 8.78 -12.24 4.25
CA SER A 120 9.52 -12.87 3.14
C SER A 120 8.66 -13.06 1.90
N VAL A 121 7.42 -13.53 2.07
CA VAL A 121 6.45 -13.69 0.96
C VAL A 121 6.11 -12.33 0.35
N MET A 122 5.95 -11.31 1.17
CA MET A 122 5.67 -9.95 0.73
C MET A 122 6.84 -9.35 -0.07
N LEU A 123 8.06 -9.53 0.40
CA LEU A 123 9.27 -9.11 -0.30
C LEU A 123 9.43 -9.80 -1.65
N ALA A 124 9.18 -11.11 -1.71
CA ALA A 124 9.20 -11.89 -2.94
C ALA A 124 8.14 -11.40 -3.94
N LEU A 125 6.94 -11.04 -3.47
CA LEU A 125 5.87 -10.47 -4.29
C LEU A 125 6.30 -9.13 -4.90
N VAL A 126 6.83 -8.22 -4.07
CA VAL A 126 7.33 -6.90 -4.53
C VAL A 126 8.43 -7.04 -5.56
N THR A 127 9.38 -7.94 -5.31
CA THR A 127 10.49 -8.19 -6.23
C THR A 127 9.98 -8.73 -7.56
N SER A 128 9.02 -9.66 -7.54
CA SER A 128 8.38 -10.18 -8.73
C SER A 128 7.61 -9.10 -9.50
N LEU A 129 6.85 -8.26 -8.80
CA LEU A 129 6.12 -7.14 -9.41
C LEU A 129 7.07 -6.14 -10.06
N LYS A 130 8.10 -5.70 -9.35
CA LYS A 130 9.09 -4.76 -9.89
C LYS A 130 9.79 -5.32 -11.13
N LYS A 131 10.12 -6.62 -11.12
CA LYS A 131 10.76 -7.29 -12.26
C LYS A 131 9.84 -7.39 -13.48
N GLU A 132 8.57 -7.76 -13.29
CA GLU A 132 7.62 -7.99 -14.40
C GLU A 132 7.03 -6.69 -14.93
N VAL A 133 6.67 -5.74 -14.07
CA VAL A 133 6.07 -4.46 -14.48
C VAL A 133 7.10 -3.56 -15.16
N GLY A 134 8.37 -3.66 -14.77
CA GLY A 134 9.45 -2.78 -15.23
C GLY A 134 9.54 -1.53 -14.35
N ILE A 135 10.76 -1.25 -13.87
CA ILE A 135 11.03 -0.19 -12.89
C ILE A 135 11.01 1.21 -13.55
N ASP A 136 11.02 1.27 -14.89
CA ASP A 136 11.36 2.49 -15.63
C ASP A 136 10.14 3.26 -16.20
N ASP A 137 8.90 2.87 -15.90
CA ASP A 137 7.74 3.65 -16.35
C ASP A 137 7.40 4.71 -15.29
N PRO A 138 7.54 6.02 -15.59
CA PRO A 138 7.29 7.10 -14.64
C PRO A 138 5.82 7.21 -14.21
N ASP A 139 4.92 6.53 -14.90
CA ASP A 139 3.48 6.53 -14.62
C ASP A 139 3.04 5.34 -13.76
N ILE A 140 3.99 4.48 -13.33
CA ILE A 140 3.73 3.31 -12.51
C ILE A 140 4.67 3.30 -11.30
N GLU A 141 4.10 3.20 -10.12
CA GLU A 141 4.84 3.13 -8.87
C GLU A 141 4.44 1.89 -8.07
N VAL A 142 5.42 1.12 -7.60
CA VAL A 142 5.20 -0.05 -6.75
C VAL A 142 5.77 0.21 -5.37
N ASN A 143 4.90 0.34 -4.38
CA ASN A 143 5.23 0.62 -2.99
C ASN A 143 4.71 -0.47 -2.05
N VAL A 144 5.34 -0.58 -0.88
CA VAL A 144 4.86 -1.42 0.23
C VAL A 144 4.59 -0.53 1.43
N GLU A 145 3.36 -0.55 1.91
CA GLU A 145 2.94 0.18 3.09
C GLU A 145 2.22 -0.77 4.05
N LYS A 146 2.71 -0.88 5.29
CA LYS A 146 2.08 -1.70 6.34
C LYS A 146 1.80 -3.15 5.94
N GLY A 147 2.71 -3.75 5.15
CA GLY A 147 2.57 -5.13 4.69
C GLY A 147 1.54 -5.34 3.58
N VAL A 148 1.18 -4.29 2.87
CA VAL A 148 0.32 -4.30 1.69
C VAL A 148 1.09 -3.76 0.50
N VAL A 149 0.97 -4.39 -0.66
CA VAL A 149 1.62 -3.93 -1.90
C VAL A 149 0.65 -3.07 -2.68
N PHE A 150 1.11 -1.87 -3.03
CA PHE A 150 0.39 -0.91 -3.85
C PHE A 150 1.08 -0.76 -5.19
N ILE A 151 0.33 -0.96 -6.27
CA ILE A 151 0.74 -0.64 -7.64
C ILE A 151 -0.08 0.56 -8.06
N SER A 152 0.52 1.75 -7.99
CA SER A 152 -0.14 3.00 -8.37
C SER A 152 0.10 3.29 -9.84
N ILE A 153 -0.97 3.51 -10.57
CA ILE A 153 -0.96 3.77 -12.02
C ILE A 153 -1.62 5.13 -12.26
N ALA A 154 -0.91 6.03 -12.94
CA ALA A 154 -1.44 7.33 -13.28
C ALA A 154 -2.66 7.24 -14.20
N ASP A 155 -3.68 8.04 -13.92
CA ASP A 155 -4.95 8.04 -14.66
C ASP A 155 -4.78 8.26 -16.17
N LYS A 156 -3.85 9.14 -16.54
CA LYS A 156 -3.55 9.45 -17.96
C LYS A 156 -3.06 8.24 -18.76
N LEU A 157 -2.46 7.26 -18.10
CA LEU A 157 -2.04 6.01 -18.73
C LEU A 157 -3.22 5.06 -18.88
N LEU A 158 -4.07 4.97 -17.86
CA LEU A 158 -5.20 4.04 -17.83
C LEU A 158 -6.36 4.48 -18.69
N PHE A 159 -6.71 5.78 -18.69
CA PHE A 159 -7.93 6.27 -19.30
C PHE A 159 -7.70 7.54 -20.11
N LYS A 160 -8.53 7.75 -21.14
CA LYS A 160 -8.66 9.08 -21.75
C LYS A 160 -9.39 10.02 -20.80
N SER A 161 -9.12 11.33 -20.89
CA SER A 161 -9.72 12.35 -20.02
C SER A 161 -11.26 12.24 -19.97
N GLY A 162 -11.79 12.13 -18.77
CA GLY A 162 -13.22 11.97 -18.54
C GLY A 162 -13.81 10.64 -19.01
N SER A 163 -12.96 9.64 -19.30
CA SER A 163 -13.38 8.29 -19.71
C SER A 163 -13.11 7.27 -18.61
N TYR A 164 -13.77 6.14 -18.71
CA TYR A 164 -13.53 4.92 -17.93
C TYR A 164 -13.10 3.74 -18.82
N GLN A 165 -12.87 3.98 -20.13
CA GLN A 165 -12.39 2.96 -21.04
C GLN A 165 -10.87 2.84 -20.93
N VAL A 166 -10.41 1.61 -20.68
CA VAL A 166 -8.98 1.30 -20.53
C VAL A 166 -8.26 1.43 -21.88
N THR A 167 -7.12 2.10 -21.90
CA THR A 167 -6.31 2.29 -23.11
C THR A 167 -5.56 1.00 -23.48
N ALA A 168 -5.13 0.88 -24.75
CA ALA A 168 -4.32 -0.26 -25.20
C ALA A 168 -3.00 -0.36 -24.43
N ARG A 169 -2.31 0.77 -24.18
CA ARG A 169 -1.07 0.80 -23.38
C ARG A 169 -1.30 0.33 -21.95
N ALA A 170 -2.43 0.71 -21.34
CA ALA A 170 -2.80 0.23 -20.03
C ALA A 170 -3.04 -1.28 -19.99
N GLN A 171 -3.61 -1.86 -21.06
CA GLN A 171 -3.79 -3.31 -21.15
C GLN A 171 -2.46 -4.07 -21.13
N GLU A 172 -1.41 -3.54 -21.76
CA GLU A 172 -0.06 -4.13 -21.72
C GLU A 172 0.50 -4.14 -20.27
N VAL A 173 0.32 -3.04 -19.53
CA VAL A 173 0.74 -2.95 -18.14
C VAL A 173 -0.08 -3.88 -17.26
N LEU A 174 -1.39 -3.89 -17.43
CA LEU A 174 -2.30 -4.77 -16.69
C LEU A 174 -2.02 -6.24 -16.96
N ALA A 175 -1.56 -6.60 -18.18
CA ALA A 175 -1.16 -7.98 -18.49
C ALA A 175 0.05 -8.44 -17.66
N LYS A 176 1.02 -7.55 -17.41
CA LYS A 176 2.16 -7.84 -16.53
C LYS A 176 1.72 -8.01 -15.07
N VAL A 177 0.83 -7.15 -14.60
CA VAL A 177 0.26 -7.25 -13.25
C VAL A 177 -0.57 -8.52 -13.10
N ALA A 178 -1.41 -8.84 -14.08
CA ALA A 178 -2.22 -10.07 -14.09
C ALA A 178 -1.36 -11.33 -14.00
N LYS A 179 -0.22 -11.38 -14.70
CA LYS A 179 0.73 -12.49 -14.64
C LYS A 179 1.23 -12.74 -13.22
N VAL A 180 1.52 -11.66 -12.47
CA VAL A 180 1.97 -11.79 -11.07
C VAL A 180 0.83 -12.21 -10.16
N ILE A 181 -0.37 -11.62 -10.29
CA ILE A 181 -1.54 -12.00 -9.50
C ILE A 181 -1.87 -13.48 -9.72
N ASN A 182 -1.89 -13.95 -10.97
CA ASN A 182 -2.14 -15.34 -11.31
C ASN A 182 -1.11 -16.32 -10.71
N SER A 183 0.13 -15.87 -10.50
CA SER A 183 1.16 -16.68 -9.83
C SER A 183 0.98 -16.79 -8.32
N LYS A 184 0.03 -16.05 -7.73
CA LYS A 184 -0.19 -15.91 -6.29
C LYS A 184 -1.67 -16.10 -5.93
N PRO A 185 -2.22 -17.32 -5.96
CA PRO A 185 -3.65 -17.58 -5.73
C PRO A 185 -4.14 -17.18 -4.32
N ASN A 186 -3.22 -17.09 -3.36
CA ASN A 186 -3.51 -16.76 -1.95
C ASN A 186 -3.56 -15.26 -1.68
N PHE A 187 -3.61 -14.44 -2.73
CA PHE A 187 -3.76 -12.99 -2.60
C PHE A 187 -5.02 -12.51 -3.31
N GLU A 188 -5.58 -11.44 -2.78
CA GLU A 188 -6.63 -10.67 -3.42
C GLU A 188 -6.03 -9.40 -4.04
N ALA A 189 -6.62 -8.94 -5.12
CA ALA A 189 -6.24 -7.72 -5.80
C ALA A 189 -7.43 -6.75 -5.80
N MET A 190 -7.38 -5.74 -4.96
CA MET A 190 -8.37 -4.68 -4.93
C MET A 190 -7.94 -3.56 -5.89
N VAL A 191 -8.76 -3.29 -6.88
CA VAL A 191 -8.60 -2.13 -7.78
C VAL A 191 -9.29 -0.94 -7.14
N GLU A 192 -8.51 0.02 -6.65
CA GLU A 192 -8.98 1.22 -5.98
C GLU A 192 -8.75 2.45 -6.87
N ALA A 193 -9.83 3.08 -7.35
CA ALA A 193 -9.76 4.25 -8.21
C ALA A 193 -10.14 5.53 -7.46
N HIS A 194 -9.39 6.60 -7.74
CA HIS A 194 -9.55 7.94 -7.17
C HIS A 194 -9.76 8.98 -8.27
N THR A 195 -10.52 10.01 -7.96
CA THR A 195 -10.69 11.20 -8.78
C THR A 195 -10.06 12.43 -8.12
N ASP A 196 -10.03 13.54 -8.80
CA ASP A 196 -9.87 14.86 -8.22
C ASP A 196 -11.22 15.41 -7.75
N ASN A 197 -11.22 16.62 -7.20
CA ASN A 197 -12.41 17.29 -6.68
C ASN A 197 -13.24 18.02 -7.76
N VAL A 198 -12.86 17.94 -9.03
CA VAL A 198 -13.66 18.55 -10.11
C VAL A 198 -14.93 17.74 -10.29
N PRO A 199 -16.12 18.36 -10.19
CA PRO A 199 -17.37 17.65 -10.36
C PRO A 199 -17.48 16.96 -11.71
N TYR A 200 -17.89 15.70 -11.69
CA TYR A 200 -18.10 14.90 -12.89
C TYR A 200 -19.57 14.56 -13.06
N GLN A 201 -20.14 14.97 -14.21
CA GLN A 201 -21.51 14.63 -14.59
C GLN A 201 -21.53 14.41 -16.10
N LYS A 202 -21.35 13.17 -16.57
CA LYS A 202 -21.40 12.86 -18.00
C LYS A 202 -22.12 11.54 -18.23
N GLY A 203 -23.09 11.55 -19.12
CA GLY A 203 -23.88 10.40 -19.50
C GLY A 203 -24.67 9.85 -18.29
N PRO A 204 -24.64 8.54 -18.03
CA PRO A 204 -25.37 7.90 -16.96
C PRO A 204 -24.72 8.03 -15.57
N LEU A 205 -23.50 8.61 -15.48
CA LEU A 205 -22.77 8.76 -14.23
C LEU A 205 -23.18 10.05 -13.53
N LEU A 206 -23.52 9.96 -12.25
CA LEU A 206 -24.05 11.06 -11.47
C LEU A 206 -22.95 11.95 -10.90
N ASP A 207 -21.84 11.35 -10.47
CA ASP A 207 -20.77 12.07 -9.76
C ASP A 207 -19.42 11.34 -9.84
N ASN A 208 -18.47 11.81 -9.04
CA ASN A 208 -17.14 11.24 -8.90
C ASN A 208 -17.12 9.86 -8.23
N TRP A 209 -18.15 9.51 -7.43
CA TRP A 209 -18.29 8.15 -6.92
C TRP A 209 -18.53 7.17 -8.05
N ASP A 210 -19.54 7.46 -8.88
CA ASP A 210 -19.85 6.64 -10.05
C ASP A 210 -18.67 6.51 -11.00
N LEU A 211 -17.96 7.61 -11.27
CA LEU A 211 -16.80 7.60 -12.13
C LEU A 211 -15.68 6.70 -11.56
N SER A 212 -15.36 6.84 -10.27
CA SER A 212 -14.29 6.06 -9.64
C SER A 212 -14.65 4.56 -9.61
N VAL A 213 -15.87 4.20 -9.22
CA VAL A 213 -16.33 2.81 -9.23
C VAL A 213 -16.33 2.23 -10.65
N LYS A 214 -16.80 3.01 -11.64
CA LYS A 214 -16.82 2.57 -13.03
C LYS A 214 -15.42 2.34 -13.60
N ARG A 215 -14.46 3.18 -13.23
CA ARG A 215 -13.04 3.02 -13.59
C ARG A 215 -12.44 1.77 -12.96
N ALA A 216 -12.65 1.57 -11.67
CA ALA A 216 -12.19 0.36 -10.97
C ALA A 216 -12.76 -0.91 -11.63
N THR A 217 -14.06 -0.92 -11.90
CA THR A 217 -14.74 -2.05 -12.57
C THR A 217 -14.21 -2.28 -13.98
N SER A 218 -13.86 -1.22 -14.72
CA SER A 218 -13.29 -1.36 -16.06
C SER A 218 -11.90 -2.04 -16.04
N VAL A 219 -11.07 -1.72 -15.05
CA VAL A 219 -9.78 -2.38 -14.84
C VAL A 219 -9.97 -3.83 -14.40
N VAL A 220 -10.89 -4.10 -13.48
CA VAL A 220 -11.24 -5.46 -13.05
C VAL A 220 -11.62 -6.34 -14.24
N ARG A 221 -12.47 -5.86 -15.16
CA ARG A 221 -12.84 -6.61 -16.36
C ARG A 221 -11.64 -6.94 -17.25
N VAL A 222 -10.70 -6.02 -17.43
CA VAL A 222 -9.47 -6.29 -18.15
C VAL A 222 -8.64 -7.39 -17.47
N LEU A 223 -8.56 -7.36 -16.13
CA LEU A 223 -7.87 -8.42 -15.37
C LEU A 223 -8.57 -9.77 -15.50
N GLU A 224 -9.91 -9.81 -15.53
CA GLU A 224 -10.69 -11.01 -15.78
C GLU A 224 -10.43 -11.56 -17.21
N ASP A 225 -10.41 -10.69 -18.22
CA ASP A 225 -10.08 -11.07 -19.60
C ASP A 225 -8.65 -11.67 -19.69
N LEU A 226 -7.74 -11.17 -18.84
CA LEU A 226 -6.37 -11.68 -18.66
C LEU A 226 -6.29 -12.91 -17.74
N LYS A 227 -7.43 -13.55 -17.46
CA LYS A 227 -7.55 -14.82 -16.71
C LYS A 227 -7.19 -14.72 -15.21
N VAL A 228 -7.29 -13.54 -14.62
CA VAL A 228 -7.26 -13.43 -13.16
C VAL A 228 -8.59 -13.98 -12.62
N ASN A 229 -8.48 -14.83 -11.58
CA ASN A 229 -9.67 -15.42 -10.97
C ASN A 229 -10.58 -14.31 -10.38
N PRO A 230 -11.86 -14.22 -10.77
CA PRO A 230 -12.78 -13.21 -10.25
C PRO A 230 -12.90 -13.20 -8.72
N GLN A 231 -12.71 -14.34 -8.06
CA GLN A 231 -12.73 -14.46 -6.60
C GLN A 231 -11.54 -13.73 -5.93
N GLN A 232 -10.50 -13.39 -6.69
CA GLN A 232 -9.36 -12.61 -6.20
C GLN A 232 -9.56 -11.10 -6.45
N LEU A 233 -10.60 -10.67 -7.16
CA LEU A 233 -10.74 -9.30 -7.62
C LEU A 233 -11.79 -8.53 -6.83
N ILE A 234 -11.42 -7.34 -6.39
CA ILE A 234 -12.31 -6.39 -5.71
C ILE A 234 -12.26 -5.06 -6.46
N ALA A 235 -13.42 -4.50 -6.81
CA ALA A 235 -13.52 -3.16 -7.37
C ALA A 235 -13.92 -2.14 -6.29
N SER A 236 -13.14 -1.06 -6.12
CA SER A 236 -13.38 -0.02 -5.12
C SER A 236 -13.26 1.37 -5.74
N GLY A 237 -14.23 2.23 -5.50
CA GLY A 237 -14.16 3.65 -5.83
C GLY A 237 -14.00 4.48 -4.56
N ARG A 238 -13.15 5.51 -4.61
CA ARG A 238 -12.89 6.41 -3.47
C ARG A 238 -13.30 7.86 -3.73
N SER A 239 -13.84 8.13 -4.95
CA SER A 239 -14.12 9.51 -5.34
C SER A 239 -12.87 10.40 -5.12
N TYR A 240 -13.01 11.62 -4.62
CA TYR A 240 -11.92 12.54 -4.27
C TYR A 240 -11.64 12.63 -2.75
N HIS A 241 -12.24 11.76 -1.93
CA HIS A 241 -12.19 11.88 -0.46
C HIS A 241 -10.88 11.39 0.18
N VAL A 242 -10.02 10.74 -0.59
CA VAL A 242 -8.71 10.27 -0.12
C VAL A 242 -7.62 10.82 -1.06
N PRO A 243 -7.36 12.13 -1.03
CA PRO A 243 -6.36 12.73 -1.90
C PRO A 243 -4.94 12.40 -1.41
N LEU A 244 -3.97 12.34 -2.35
CA LEU A 244 -2.53 12.25 -2.03
C LEU A 244 -1.96 13.62 -1.65
N VAL A 245 -2.44 14.65 -2.33
CA VAL A 245 -2.05 16.05 -2.18
C VAL A 245 -3.30 16.91 -2.26
N GLU A 246 -3.23 18.14 -1.81
CA GLU A 246 -4.36 19.08 -1.92
C GLU A 246 -4.79 19.25 -3.39
N ASN A 247 -6.10 19.43 -3.62
CA ASN A 247 -6.68 19.58 -4.97
C ASN A 247 -6.63 21.04 -5.49
N ASP A 248 -5.62 21.80 -5.12
CA ASP A 248 -5.48 23.23 -5.36
C ASP A 248 -5.02 23.56 -6.78
N THR A 249 -4.06 22.82 -7.31
CA THR A 249 -3.50 23.05 -8.65
C THR A 249 -3.89 21.95 -9.65
N PRO A 250 -3.87 22.22 -10.97
CA PRO A 250 -4.10 21.20 -11.99
C PRO A 250 -3.12 20.02 -11.87
N GLU A 251 -1.87 20.28 -11.51
CA GLU A 251 -0.80 19.30 -11.31
C GLU A 251 -1.10 18.39 -10.13
N ASN A 252 -1.54 18.97 -9.01
CA ASN A 252 -1.93 18.23 -7.82
C ASN A 252 -3.19 17.41 -8.06
N ARG A 253 -4.19 17.96 -8.76
CA ARG A 253 -5.36 17.20 -9.20
C ARG A 253 -4.97 16.03 -10.09
N ALA A 254 -3.99 16.20 -10.99
CA ALA A 254 -3.50 15.10 -11.83
C ALA A 254 -2.90 13.94 -11.01
N LYS A 255 -2.21 14.24 -9.90
CA LYS A 255 -1.70 13.21 -8.96
C LYS A 255 -2.81 12.49 -8.20
N ASN A 256 -3.86 13.23 -7.84
CA ASN A 256 -5.00 12.65 -7.16
C ASN A 256 -5.81 11.72 -8.07
N ARG A 257 -5.88 12.01 -9.38
CA ARG A 257 -6.45 11.10 -10.38
C ARG A 257 -5.51 9.92 -10.60
N ARG A 258 -5.74 8.83 -9.87
CA ARG A 258 -4.93 7.62 -9.93
C ARG A 258 -5.80 6.37 -9.72
N THR A 259 -5.29 5.26 -10.15
CA THR A 259 -5.83 3.95 -9.79
C THR A 259 -4.71 3.13 -9.14
N ARG A 260 -5.01 2.54 -8.00
CA ARG A 260 -4.09 1.65 -7.30
C ARG A 260 -4.61 0.22 -7.38
N ILE A 261 -3.73 -0.71 -7.67
CA ILE A 261 -4.01 -2.13 -7.47
C ILE A 261 -3.35 -2.50 -6.14
N VAL A 262 -4.19 -2.82 -5.18
CA VAL A 262 -3.80 -3.15 -3.80
C VAL A 262 -3.79 -4.67 -3.69
N VAL A 263 -2.60 -5.25 -3.50
CA VAL A 263 -2.47 -6.70 -3.35
C VAL A 263 -2.47 -7.05 -1.87
N LEU A 264 -3.54 -7.72 -1.46
CA LEU A 264 -3.85 -8.08 -0.08
C LEU A 264 -3.66 -9.59 0.11
N PRO A 265 -3.00 -10.06 1.17
CA PRO A 265 -3.08 -11.46 1.53
C PRO A 265 -4.51 -11.80 1.94
N LYS A 266 -5.00 -12.99 1.61
CA LYS A 266 -6.28 -13.48 2.13
C LYS A 266 -6.20 -13.63 3.63
N ILE A 267 -6.92 -12.78 4.33
CA ILE A 267 -6.89 -12.70 5.80
C ILE A 267 -7.39 -13.99 6.42
N ASP A 268 -8.39 -14.62 5.83
CA ASP A 268 -8.98 -15.87 6.32
C ASP A 268 -7.96 -17.02 6.35
N GLU A 269 -7.17 -17.20 5.29
CA GLU A 269 -6.09 -18.20 5.26
C GLU A 269 -5.01 -17.94 6.32
N PHE A 270 -4.74 -16.68 6.63
CA PHE A 270 -3.81 -16.30 7.68
C PHE A 270 -4.36 -16.64 9.07
N TYR A 271 -5.64 -16.36 9.32
CA TYR A 271 -6.29 -16.73 10.58
C TYR A 271 -6.43 -18.24 10.72
N GLU A 272 -6.78 -18.98 9.67
CA GLU A 272 -6.82 -20.44 9.66
C GLU A 272 -5.44 -21.06 9.96
N MET A 273 -4.38 -20.49 9.40
CA MET A 273 -3.01 -20.94 9.69
C MET A 273 -2.66 -20.74 11.17
N ILE A 274 -3.00 -19.58 11.75
CA ILE A 274 -2.81 -19.31 13.18
C ILE A 274 -3.68 -20.25 14.04
N GLU A 275 -4.95 -20.43 13.68
CA GLU A 275 -5.87 -21.27 14.42
C GLU A 275 -5.45 -22.74 14.39
N ASN A 276 -5.01 -23.26 13.25
CA ASN A 276 -4.48 -24.61 13.12
C ASN A 276 -3.20 -24.81 13.93
N GLU A 277 -2.31 -23.80 13.94
CA GLU A 277 -1.11 -23.85 14.76
C GLU A 277 -1.44 -23.79 16.27
N MET A 278 -2.45 -23.03 16.64
CA MET A 278 -2.97 -22.99 18.02
C MET A 278 -3.62 -24.31 18.44
N LYS A 279 -4.37 -24.97 17.54
CA LYS A 279 -4.97 -26.29 17.79
C LYS A 279 -3.89 -27.36 17.95
N ASN A 280 -2.85 -27.34 17.11
CA ASN A 280 -1.72 -28.26 17.20
C ASN A 280 -0.96 -28.11 18.53
N LEU A 281 -0.89 -26.90 19.06
CA LEU A 281 -0.32 -26.62 20.38
C LEU A 281 -1.19 -27.19 21.51
N ALA A 282 -2.51 -27.05 21.42
CA ALA A 282 -3.43 -27.56 22.43
C ALA A 282 -3.44 -29.11 22.49
N THR A 283 -3.27 -29.78 21.33
CA THR A 283 -3.17 -31.24 21.27
C THR A 283 -1.80 -31.77 21.71
N ALA A 284 -0.73 -31.01 21.54
CA ALA A 284 0.62 -31.37 22.00
C ALA A 284 0.82 -31.21 23.51
N SER A 285 0.02 -30.33 24.15
CA SER A 285 0.06 -30.11 25.61
C SER A 285 -0.91 -31.02 26.41
N GLY A 286 -1.72 -31.83 25.74
CA GLY A 286 -2.69 -32.77 26.34
C GLY A 286 -2.22 -34.20 26.45
N ASN A 287 -0.98 -34.54 26.06
CA ASN A 287 -0.30 -35.81 26.25
C ASN A 287 0.89 -35.65 27.19
#